data_b0a074abf2739d02ed0087e6054c9046
#
_entry.id   b0a074abf2739d02ed0087e6054c9046
#
_cell.length_a   1.000
_cell.length_b   1.000
_cell.length_c   1.000
_cell.angle_alpha   90.00
_cell.angle_beta   90.00
_cell.angle_gamma   90.00
#
_symmetry.space_group_name_H-M   'P 1'
#
loop_
_entity.id
_entity.type
_entity.pdbx_description
1 polymer ?
#
loop_
_entity_poly.entity_id
_entity_poly.type
_entity_poly.pdbx_seq_one_letter_code
_entity_poly.pdbx_strand_id
1 'polypeptide(L)'
;MVRRWLKLLGLIAALVVLAAACTSGDDGETAGEGEDAPLPEASAPVAAGGTEAGGEDGAAASGGTLEAVQSRGTLICGVNDAVPGFGFTDEDGNFAGFDIDFCRVIAAAVLGDPEAVDFQPLTAEQRFTALQSGEVDVLVRNTTFTSSRDGTEGGQFTTTTFYDGQGMMVRADSEFESLEDMQDTAICVLSGTTTELNLATRFGAGDIAYEPVPFEDNETLQQAFEQERCDGWTSDKSQLAGVRSAFPDGPDALRILDETFSKEPLGPAVRQGDPQWFDAVNWAVIATIQAEEYGITSENLADFDNTDDPEIARWLGQESEEDGTVFDPGLGLEPDFNRTVVEQVGNYEEIYERNIAPLGLERDANALYTDGGQLYPPPYR
;
A
#
# COMPACT_ATOMS: atom_id res chain seq x y z
N MET A 1 28.31 -39.91 -43.00
CA MET A 1 28.11 -39.59 -44.41
C MET A 1 27.30 -38.31 -44.46
N VAL A 2 27.93 -37.14 -44.52
CA VAL A 2 28.39 -36.37 -45.69
C VAL A 2 27.22 -35.97 -46.57
N ARG A 3 26.89 -34.71 -46.57
CA ARG A 3 27.05 -33.59 -47.50
C ARG A 3 25.84 -32.65 -47.38
N ARG A 4 25.98 -31.40 -46.96
CA ARG A 4 26.55 -30.19 -47.62
C ARG A 4 25.80 -29.77 -48.88
N TRP A 5 25.31 -28.50 -48.92
CA TRP A 5 25.64 -27.33 -49.77
C TRP A 5 24.42 -26.41 -49.79
N LEU A 6 24.42 -25.20 -49.29
CA LEU A 6 25.05 -23.93 -49.66
C LEU A 6 24.56 -23.29 -50.97
N LYS A 7 24.23 -22.01 -50.83
CA LYS A 7 24.29 -20.86 -51.78
C LYS A 7 22.91 -20.40 -52.29
N LEU A 8 22.60 -19.13 -52.53
CA LEU A 8 23.34 -17.86 -52.60
C LEU A 8 22.31 -16.71 -52.67
N LEU A 9 22.58 -15.61 -51.98
CA LEU A 9 22.58 -14.20 -52.40
C LEU A 9 21.56 -13.66 -53.41
N GLY A 10 20.94 -12.53 -53.04
CA GLY A 10 20.33 -11.54 -53.92
C GLY A 10 20.05 -10.23 -53.18
N LEU A 11 21.06 -9.39 -53.14
CA LEU A 11 21.03 -7.95 -52.85
C LEU A 11 20.20 -7.23 -53.91
N ILE A 12 19.45 -6.19 -53.60
CA ILE A 12 19.50 -4.86 -54.27
C ILE A 12 18.76 -3.82 -53.40
N ALA A 13 19.51 -2.78 -53.09
CA ALA A 13 19.08 -1.54 -52.48
C ALA A 13 18.36 -0.63 -53.50
N ALA A 14 17.45 0.18 -53.03
CA ALA A 14 17.13 1.47 -53.68
C ALA A 14 16.72 2.53 -52.65
N LEU A 15 17.65 3.42 -52.38
CA LEU A 15 17.47 4.73 -51.76
C LEU A 15 16.73 5.61 -52.78
N VAL A 16 15.71 6.37 -52.34
CA VAL A 16 15.30 7.62 -52.97
C VAL A 16 15.13 8.70 -51.91
N VAL A 17 16.10 9.58 -51.88
CA VAL A 17 16.07 10.90 -51.22
C VAL A 17 15.46 11.85 -52.23
N LEU A 18 14.46 12.64 -51.80
CA LEU A 18 14.09 13.89 -52.54
C LEU A 18 13.98 15.03 -51.50
N ALA A 19 15.02 15.82 -51.58
CA ALA A 19 15.02 17.23 -51.09
C ALA A 19 14.33 18.07 -52.14
N ALA A 20 13.50 19.02 -51.72
CA ALA A 20 13.06 20.11 -52.52
C ALA A 20 13.25 21.41 -51.76
N ALA A 21 13.97 22.29 -52.41
CA ALA A 21 14.53 23.52 -51.94
C ALA A 21 13.53 24.68 -51.98
N CYS A 22 13.89 25.68 -51.20
CA CYS A 22 13.36 27.05 -51.16
C CYS A 22 13.43 27.76 -52.51
N THR A 23 12.44 28.58 -52.80
CA THR A 23 12.63 29.77 -53.64
C THR A 23 11.99 30.97 -52.97
N SER A 24 12.84 31.96 -52.76
CA SER A 24 12.56 33.32 -52.37
C SER A 24 11.86 34.08 -53.52
N GLY A 25 10.95 34.95 -53.15
CA GLY A 25 10.41 36.01 -53.99
C GLY A 25 10.09 37.22 -53.12
N ASP A 26 10.88 38.23 -53.31
CA ASP A 26 10.87 39.56 -52.75
C ASP A 26 9.81 40.41 -53.50
N ASP A 27 9.12 41.29 -52.78
CA ASP A 27 8.86 42.68 -53.13
C ASP A 27 7.65 43.27 -52.38
N GLY A 28 7.86 44.44 -51.77
CA GLY A 28 6.87 45.50 -51.70
C GLY A 28 6.34 45.93 -50.34
N GLU A 29 7.01 46.91 -49.79
CA GLU A 29 6.56 47.91 -48.82
C GLU A 29 5.06 48.23 -48.81
N THR A 30 4.49 48.37 -47.58
CA THR A 30 3.99 49.70 -47.12
C THR A 30 3.60 49.62 -45.65
N ALA A 31 4.01 50.65 -44.92
CA ALA A 31 3.68 50.95 -43.54
C ALA A 31 2.16 51.15 -43.32
N GLY A 32 1.65 50.71 -42.21
CA GLY A 32 0.32 51.04 -41.68
C GLY A 32 0.37 50.98 -40.17
N GLU A 33 0.49 52.14 -39.56
CA GLU A 33 0.23 52.37 -38.14
C GLU A 33 -1.26 52.08 -37.84
N GLY A 34 -1.52 51.51 -36.69
CA GLY A 34 -2.91 51.42 -36.25
C GLY A 34 -3.16 50.54 -35.04
N GLU A 35 -3.18 51.19 -33.91
CA GLU A 35 -4.07 51.06 -32.77
C GLU A 35 -3.91 49.85 -31.81
N ASP A 36 -3.37 50.23 -30.68
CA ASP A 36 -3.56 49.58 -29.36
C ASP A 36 -5.04 49.37 -29.04
N ALA A 37 -5.45 48.11 -28.88
CA ALA A 37 -6.71 47.78 -28.26
C ALA A 37 -6.47 47.52 -26.77
N PRO A 38 -7.17 48.21 -25.86
CA PRO A 38 -6.96 48.02 -24.42
C PRO A 38 -7.59 46.71 -23.93
N LEU A 39 -6.87 46.08 -23.02
CA LEU A 39 -7.32 44.92 -22.22
C LEU A 39 -8.54 45.34 -21.37
N PRO A 40 -9.55 44.47 -21.15
CA PRO A 40 -10.67 44.79 -20.28
C PRO A 40 -10.24 44.83 -18.82
N GLU A 41 -10.55 45.95 -18.17
CA GLU A 41 -10.41 46.15 -16.72
C GLU A 41 -11.26 45.17 -15.93
N ALA A 42 -10.64 44.61 -14.88
CA ALA A 42 -11.33 43.81 -13.88
C ALA A 42 -12.35 44.65 -13.10
N SER A 43 -13.60 44.33 -13.24
CA SER A 43 -14.71 44.93 -12.47
C SER A 43 -14.68 44.42 -11.01
N ALA A 44 -14.67 45.37 -10.08
CA ALA A 44 -14.77 45.15 -8.65
C ALA A 44 -16.13 44.54 -8.21
N PRO A 45 -16.20 43.86 -7.05
CA PRO A 45 -17.36 43.11 -6.65
C PRO A 45 -18.53 43.98 -6.16
N VAL A 46 -19.71 43.65 -6.62
CA VAL A 46 -20.98 44.20 -6.10
C VAL A 46 -21.38 43.43 -4.87
N ALA A 47 -21.46 44.10 -3.73
CA ALA A 47 -22.06 43.58 -2.50
C ALA A 47 -23.58 43.44 -2.68
N ALA A 48 -24.11 42.25 -2.50
CA ALA A 48 -25.53 42.03 -2.30
C ALA A 48 -25.76 41.12 -1.10
N GLY A 49 -26.61 41.62 -0.25
CA GLY A 49 -26.92 41.21 1.09
C GLY A 49 -27.52 39.80 1.25
N GLY A 50 -27.46 39.38 2.49
CA GLY A 50 -27.70 38.06 3.00
C GLY A 50 -29.10 37.50 2.87
N THR A 51 -29.13 36.19 2.99
CA THR A 51 -30.17 35.44 3.71
C THR A 51 -29.48 34.21 4.31
N GLU A 52 -29.47 34.20 5.64
CA GLU A 52 -29.06 33.02 6.41
C GLU A 52 -30.07 31.90 6.17
N ALA A 53 -29.57 30.78 5.62
CA ALA A 53 -30.23 29.49 5.73
C ALA A 53 -29.23 28.58 6.44
N GLY A 54 -29.55 28.25 7.70
CA GLY A 54 -28.75 27.33 8.50
C GLY A 54 -28.69 25.95 7.82
N GLY A 55 -27.50 25.57 7.37
CA GLY A 55 -27.06 24.21 7.14
C GLY A 55 -25.99 23.98 8.20
N GLU A 56 -26.18 23.00 9.04
CA GLU A 56 -25.12 22.46 9.88
C GLU A 56 -24.16 21.72 8.95
N ASP A 57 -23.28 22.46 8.30
CA ASP A 57 -22.08 21.93 7.71
C ASP A 57 -21.19 21.51 8.87
N GLY A 58 -20.90 20.21 8.97
CA GLY A 58 -19.89 19.70 9.88
C GLY A 58 -18.60 20.48 9.63
N ALA A 59 -18.30 21.40 10.56
CA ALA A 59 -17.06 22.14 10.57
C ALA A 59 -15.94 21.09 10.61
N ALA A 60 -15.16 20.99 9.53
CA ALA A 60 -13.83 20.40 9.61
C ALA A 60 -13.14 21.07 10.80
N ALA A 61 -12.76 20.28 11.80
CA ALA A 61 -12.04 20.76 12.95
C ALA A 61 -10.84 21.57 12.44
N SER A 62 -10.57 22.71 13.06
CA SER A 62 -9.46 23.60 12.69
C SER A 62 -8.08 23.03 13.01
N GLY A 63 -7.98 21.76 13.47
CA GLY A 63 -6.79 20.95 13.67
C GLY A 63 -6.77 19.80 12.66
N GLY A 64 -5.58 19.33 12.27
CA GLY A 64 -5.41 18.16 11.39
C GLY A 64 -5.92 16.85 12.04
N THR A 65 -5.83 15.75 11.28
CA THR A 65 -6.25 14.42 11.78
C THR A 65 -5.48 14.01 13.04
N LEU A 66 -4.19 14.35 13.15
CA LEU A 66 -3.37 14.08 14.33
C LEU A 66 -3.99 14.67 15.61
N GLU A 67 -4.33 15.96 15.58
CA GLU A 67 -4.96 16.64 16.74
C GLU A 67 -6.33 16.02 17.06
N ALA A 68 -7.11 15.64 16.05
CA ALA A 68 -8.40 14.99 16.23
C ALA A 68 -8.28 13.63 16.90
N VAL A 69 -7.31 12.79 16.47
CA VAL A 69 -7.01 11.47 17.05
C VAL A 69 -6.53 11.61 18.49
N GLN A 70 -5.57 12.51 18.75
CA GLN A 70 -5.05 12.77 20.10
C GLN A 70 -6.13 13.30 21.04
N SER A 71 -6.98 14.22 20.57
CA SER A 71 -8.08 14.77 21.39
C SER A 71 -9.16 13.73 21.68
N ARG A 72 -9.43 12.83 20.76
CA ARG A 72 -10.39 11.73 20.90
C ARG A 72 -9.83 10.61 21.80
N GLY A 73 -8.51 10.42 21.79
CA GLY A 73 -7.82 9.37 22.52
C GLY A 73 -8.06 7.97 21.94
N THR A 74 -8.41 7.88 20.67
CA THR A 74 -8.66 6.61 19.97
C THR A 74 -8.35 6.77 18.48
N LEU A 75 -7.63 5.82 17.89
CA LEU A 75 -7.38 5.72 16.46
C LEU A 75 -8.50 4.91 15.80
N ILE A 76 -9.12 5.41 14.74
CA ILE A 76 -10.08 4.65 13.93
C ILE A 76 -9.32 4.08 12.73
N CYS A 77 -9.11 2.76 12.73
CA CYS A 77 -8.31 2.05 11.71
C CYS A 77 -9.20 1.18 10.82
N GLY A 78 -9.19 1.45 9.52
CA GLY A 78 -9.88 0.63 8.51
C GLY A 78 -9.08 -0.64 8.19
N VAL A 79 -9.69 -1.82 8.41
CA VAL A 79 -8.99 -3.12 8.39
C VAL A 79 -9.74 -4.19 7.61
N ASN A 80 -9.09 -5.33 7.39
CA ASN A 80 -9.73 -6.61 7.09
C ASN A 80 -10.12 -7.34 8.39
N ASP A 81 -11.10 -8.24 8.28
CA ASP A 81 -11.56 -9.11 9.37
C ASP A 81 -11.59 -10.60 8.99
N ALA A 82 -11.25 -10.94 7.74
CA ALA A 82 -11.33 -12.30 7.19
C ALA A 82 -10.11 -12.67 6.31
N VAL A 83 -8.90 -12.13 6.63
CA VAL A 83 -7.64 -12.45 5.95
C VAL A 83 -6.62 -12.94 6.99
N PRO A 84 -6.52 -14.27 7.21
CA PRO A 84 -5.57 -14.84 8.16
C PRO A 84 -4.14 -14.37 7.90
N GLY A 85 -3.45 -13.98 8.96
CA GLY A 85 -2.11 -13.42 8.92
C GLY A 85 -2.06 -11.90 8.76
N PHE A 86 -3.03 -11.25 8.11
CA PHE A 86 -3.07 -9.79 7.92
C PHE A 86 -4.09 -9.10 8.81
N GLY A 87 -5.37 -9.37 8.61
CA GLY A 87 -6.45 -8.84 9.43
C GLY A 87 -7.57 -9.85 9.50
N PHE A 88 -7.78 -10.41 10.66
CA PHE A 88 -8.82 -11.41 10.90
C PHE A 88 -9.32 -11.33 12.33
N THR A 89 -10.49 -11.94 12.57
CA THR A 89 -11.06 -12.09 13.90
C THR A 89 -10.75 -13.50 14.42
N ASP A 90 -10.12 -13.59 15.59
CA ASP A 90 -9.79 -14.86 16.23
C ASP A 90 -11.03 -15.53 16.85
N GLU A 91 -10.86 -16.73 17.44
CA GLU A 91 -11.94 -17.50 18.06
C GLU A 91 -12.58 -16.79 19.27
N ASP A 92 -11.88 -15.87 19.90
CA ASP A 92 -12.34 -15.07 21.03
C ASP A 92 -13.01 -13.76 20.59
N GLY A 93 -13.02 -13.47 19.30
CA GLY A 93 -13.59 -12.26 18.70
C GLY A 93 -12.66 -11.05 18.69
N ASN A 94 -11.35 -11.25 18.91
CA ASN A 94 -10.37 -10.18 18.87
C ASN A 94 -9.77 -10.05 17.47
N PHE A 95 -9.47 -8.80 17.08
CA PHE A 95 -8.70 -8.54 15.86
C PHE A 95 -7.24 -8.94 16.03
N ALA A 96 -6.69 -9.67 15.04
CA ALA A 96 -5.30 -10.11 15.01
C ALA A 96 -4.76 -10.06 13.58
N GLY A 97 -3.42 -10.02 13.44
CA GLY A 97 -2.72 -10.04 12.17
C GLY A 97 -1.74 -8.90 11.98
N PHE A 98 -0.98 -8.97 10.92
CA PHE A 98 0.10 -8.04 10.57
C PHE A 98 -0.41 -6.60 10.42
N ASP A 99 -1.48 -6.38 9.66
CA ASP A 99 -2.10 -5.07 9.49
C ASP A 99 -2.70 -4.54 10.80
N ILE A 100 -3.26 -5.43 11.62
CA ILE A 100 -3.80 -5.08 12.94
C ILE A 100 -2.68 -4.58 13.87
N ASP A 101 -1.52 -5.25 13.84
CA ASP A 101 -0.37 -4.80 14.61
C ASP A 101 0.17 -3.46 14.12
N PHE A 102 0.11 -3.16 12.80
CA PHE A 102 0.45 -1.82 12.31
C PHE A 102 -0.57 -0.74 12.72
N CYS A 103 -1.86 -1.06 12.88
CA CYS A 103 -2.79 -0.13 13.55
C CYS A 103 -2.35 0.14 15.00
N ARG A 104 -1.94 -0.91 15.74
CA ARG A 104 -1.41 -0.79 17.11
C ARG A 104 -0.11 0.02 17.16
N VAL A 105 0.80 -0.17 16.19
CA VAL A 105 2.02 0.65 16.03
C VAL A 105 1.69 2.13 15.93
N ILE A 106 0.71 2.48 15.09
CA ILE A 106 0.28 3.86 14.90
C ILE A 106 -0.35 4.41 16.20
N ALA A 107 -1.20 3.63 16.85
CA ALA A 107 -1.83 4.03 18.12
C ALA A 107 -0.79 4.20 19.25
N ALA A 108 0.17 3.30 19.36
CA ALA A 108 1.28 3.42 20.31
C ALA A 108 2.10 4.69 20.08
N ALA A 109 2.42 5.00 18.81
CA ALA A 109 3.19 6.21 18.47
C ALA A 109 2.42 7.51 18.74
N VAL A 110 1.11 7.54 18.45
CA VAL A 110 0.30 8.77 18.48
C VAL A 110 -0.33 9.01 19.85
N LEU A 111 -0.71 7.93 20.56
CA LEU A 111 -1.50 7.96 21.79
C LEU A 111 -0.75 7.36 23.00
N GLY A 112 0.38 6.69 22.78
CA GLY A 112 1.11 6.00 23.84
C GLY A 112 0.45 4.68 24.29
N ASP A 113 -0.61 4.22 23.61
CA ASP A 113 -1.38 3.03 23.95
C ASP A 113 -1.77 2.25 22.68
N PRO A 114 -1.24 1.03 22.45
CA PRO A 114 -1.53 0.20 21.29
C PRO A 114 -2.98 -0.33 21.28
N GLU A 115 -3.65 -0.36 22.41
CA GLU A 115 -5.04 -0.81 22.51
C GLU A 115 -6.05 0.32 22.27
N ALA A 116 -5.60 1.58 22.16
CA ALA A 116 -6.45 2.72 21.86
C ALA A 116 -6.86 2.77 20.38
N VAL A 117 -7.35 1.65 19.84
CA VAL A 117 -7.78 1.48 18.43
C VAL A 117 -9.23 1.04 18.36
N ASP A 118 -9.98 1.69 17.48
CA ASP A 118 -11.28 1.24 17.00
C ASP A 118 -11.11 0.65 15.61
N PHE A 119 -11.17 -0.68 15.50
CA PHE A 119 -11.01 -1.39 14.23
C PHE A 119 -12.31 -1.39 13.44
N GLN A 120 -12.28 -0.83 12.22
CA GLN A 120 -13.43 -0.76 11.31
C GLN A 120 -13.24 -1.72 10.13
N PRO A 121 -13.92 -2.86 10.10
CA PRO A 121 -13.90 -3.76 8.95
C PRO A 121 -14.49 -3.09 7.72
N LEU A 122 -13.76 -3.13 6.61
CA LEU A 122 -14.17 -2.53 5.34
C LEU A 122 -14.03 -3.53 4.19
N THR A 123 -14.95 -3.50 3.25
CA THR A 123 -14.78 -4.23 1.98
C THR A 123 -13.72 -3.54 1.10
N ALA A 124 -13.25 -4.23 0.05
CA ALA A 124 -12.29 -3.65 -0.88
C ALA A 124 -12.85 -2.42 -1.62
N GLU A 125 -14.15 -2.40 -1.91
CA GLU A 125 -14.82 -1.28 -2.58
C GLU A 125 -15.07 -0.09 -1.65
N GLN A 126 -15.32 -0.34 -0.36
CA GLN A 126 -15.66 0.72 0.61
C GLN A 126 -14.46 1.50 1.11
N ARG A 127 -13.25 0.89 1.15
CA ARG A 127 -12.08 1.38 1.90
C ARG A 127 -11.67 2.82 1.56
N PHE A 128 -11.62 3.20 0.28
CA PHE A 128 -11.22 4.56 -0.11
C PHE A 128 -12.34 5.58 0.14
N THR A 129 -13.60 5.19 0.00
CA THR A 129 -14.75 6.06 0.36
C THR A 129 -14.76 6.34 1.86
N ALA A 130 -14.54 5.32 2.70
CA ALA A 130 -14.44 5.47 4.15
C ALA A 130 -13.24 6.36 4.55
N LEU A 131 -12.08 6.17 3.90
CA LEU A 131 -10.91 7.02 4.12
C LEU A 131 -11.18 8.48 3.72
N GLN A 132 -11.77 8.72 2.56
CA GLN A 132 -12.04 10.07 2.05
C GLN A 132 -13.12 10.81 2.87
N SER A 133 -14.14 10.11 3.34
CA SER A 133 -15.19 10.71 4.20
C SER A 133 -14.72 11.02 5.62
N GLY A 134 -13.60 10.42 6.07
CA GLY A 134 -13.12 10.52 7.44
C GLY A 134 -13.83 9.57 8.40
N GLU A 135 -14.49 8.55 7.89
CA GLU A 135 -15.02 7.44 8.69
C GLU A 135 -13.87 6.67 9.37
N VAL A 136 -12.72 6.57 8.70
CA VAL A 136 -11.48 6.07 9.28
C VAL A 136 -10.36 7.13 9.18
N ASP A 137 -9.45 7.12 10.17
CA ASP A 137 -8.29 8.01 10.20
C ASP A 137 -7.16 7.51 9.31
N VAL A 138 -7.00 6.19 9.27
CA VAL A 138 -5.99 5.46 8.50
C VAL A 138 -6.58 4.16 7.97
N LEU A 139 -6.11 3.75 6.80
CA LEU A 139 -6.46 2.48 6.19
C LEU A 139 -5.24 1.56 6.24
N VAL A 140 -5.34 0.44 6.95
CA VAL A 140 -4.33 -0.62 7.05
C VAL A 140 -5.01 -1.95 6.74
N ARG A 141 -5.06 -2.29 5.44
CA ARG A 141 -5.95 -3.34 4.93
C ARG A 141 -5.35 -4.00 3.68
N ASN A 142 -4.17 -4.61 3.78
CA ASN A 142 -3.44 -5.17 2.64
C ASN A 142 -3.69 -4.40 1.33
N THR A 143 -3.49 -3.08 1.41
CA THR A 143 -3.86 -2.16 0.34
C THR A 143 -2.64 -1.84 -0.52
N THR A 144 -2.70 -2.22 -1.79
CA THR A 144 -1.63 -2.01 -2.76
C THR A 144 -1.49 -0.54 -3.11
N PHE A 145 -0.29 0.00 -3.00
CA PHE A 145 0.07 1.33 -3.48
C PHE A 145 0.10 1.35 -5.02
N THR A 146 -0.82 2.08 -5.63
CA THR A 146 -0.87 2.31 -7.08
C THR A 146 -1.05 3.77 -7.38
N SER A 147 -0.67 4.19 -8.59
CA SER A 147 -0.82 5.58 -9.03
C SER A 147 -2.28 6.05 -9.09
N SER A 148 -3.23 5.16 -9.36
CA SER A 148 -4.66 5.50 -9.36
C SER A 148 -5.18 5.73 -7.94
N ARG A 149 -4.78 4.88 -6.99
CA ARG A 149 -5.16 5.00 -5.59
C ARG A 149 -4.57 6.24 -4.94
N ASP A 150 -3.30 6.54 -5.27
CA ASP A 150 -2.64 7.76 -4.83
C ASP A 150 -3.26 9.01 -5.50
N GLY A 151 -3.41 9.00 -6.82
CA GLY A 151 -3.85 10.18 -7.56
C GLY A 151 -5.37 10.39 -7.59
N THR A 152 -6.14 9.36 -7.94
CA THR A 152 -7.58 9.48 -8.23
C THR A 152 -8.44 9.13 -7.04
N GLU A 153 -8.06 8.08 -6.29
CA GLU A 153 -8.81 7.62 -5.13
C GLU A 153 -8.41 8.36 -3.85
N GLY A 154 -7.36 9.20 -3.92
CA GLY A 154 -6.97 10.16 -2.88
C GLY A 154 -6.36 9.54 -1.62
N GLY A 155 -5.82 8.33 -1.72
CA GLY A 155 -5.08 7.68 -0.64
C GLY A 155 -3.60 8.02 -0.72
N GLN A 156 -3.05 8.72 0.26
CA GLN A 156 -1.61 8.96 0.38
C GLN A 156 -0.96 7.79 1.13
N PHE A 157 -0.15 6.99 0.42
CA PHE A 157 0.50 5.80 0.97
C PHE A 157 1.78 6.15 1.72
N THR A 158 1.96 5.57 2.89
CA THR A 158 3.19 5.65 3.70
C THR A 158 4.25 4.65 3.21
N THR A 159 5.28 4.43 3.99
CA THR A 159 6.26 3.37 3.75
C THR A 159 5.55 2.03 3.55
N THR A 160 5.95 1.30 2.49
CA THR A 160 5.45 -0.06 2.22
C THR A 160 5.78 -0.97 3.39
N THR A 161 4.76 -1.59 3.97
CA THR A 161 4.91 -2.54 5.07
C THR A 161 5.10 -3.98 4.59
N PHE A 162 4.59 -4.32 3.40
CA PHE A 162 4.73 -5.67 2.86
C PHE A 162 4.84 -5.64 1.33
N TYR A 163 5.89 -6.25 0.79
CA TYR A 163 6.09 -6.44 -0.66
C TYR A 163 5.54 -7.79 -1.07
N ASP A 164 4.49 -7.79 -1.85
CA ASP A 164 3.78 -8.97 -2.33
C ASP A 164 3.69 -9.02 -3.86
N GLY A 165 3.02 -10.02 -4.34
CA GLY A 165 2.66 -10.22 -5.73
C GLY A 165 1.43 -11.09 -5.85
N GLN A 166 0.66 -10.92 -6.93
CA GLN A 166 -0.53 -11.72 -7.19
C GLN A 166 -0.18 -13.13 -7.66
N GLY A 167 -0.89 -14.11 -7.12
CA GLY A 167 -0.82 -15.52 -7.49
C GLY A 167 -2.18 -16.10 -7.85
N MET A 168 -2.17 -17.39 -8.09
CA MET A 168 -3.35 -18.21 -8.35
C MET A 168 -3.32 -19.43 -7.44
N MET A 169 -4.38 -19.64 -6.68
CA MET A 169 -4.58 -20.82 -5.86
C MET A 169 -5.59 -21.76 -6.52
N VAL A 170 -5.26 -23.04 -6.54
CA VAL A 170 -6.07 -24.10 -7.12
C VAL A 170 -6.18 -25.29 -6.17
N ARG A 171 -7.05 -26.24 -6.43
CA ARG A 171 -7.10 -27.51 -5.71
C ARG A 171 -5.80 -28.29 -5.95
N ALA A 172 -5.29 -28.95 -4.92
CA ALA A 172 -4.03 -29.70 -5.02
C ALA A 172 -4.09 -30.87 -6.00
N ASP A 173 -5.25 -31.47 -6.21
CA ASP A 173 -5.53 -32.56 -7.12
C ASP A 173 -5.90 -32.11 -8.56
N SER A 174 -5.97 -30.79 -8.81
CA SER A 174 -6.20 -30.25 -10.16
C SER A 174 -4.98 -30.49 -11.07
N GLU A 175 -5.21 -30.49 -12.40
CA GLU A 175 -4.16 -30.63 -13.41
C GLU A 175 -3.49 -29.29 -13.81
N PHE A 176 -3.90 -28.16 -13.17
CA PHE A 176 -3.39 -26.82 -13.52
C PHE A 176 -1.99 -26.61 -12.94
N GLU A 177 -0.94 -26.55 -13.77
CA GLU A 177 0.43 -26.27 -13.35
C GLU A 177 0.87 -24.82 -13.64
N SER A 178 0.13 -24.13 -14.53
CA SER A 178 0.40 -22.77 -14.96
C SER A 178 -0.90 -22.00 -15.20
N LEU A 179 -0.80 -20.67 -15.39
CA LEU A 179 -1.97 -19.85 -15.77
C LEU A 179 -2.50 -20.23 -17.16
N GLU A 180 -1.64 -20.67 -18.06
CA GLU A 180 -2.01 -21.12 -19.40
C GLU A 180 -2.91 -22.38 -19.39
N ASP A 181 -2.79 -23.22 -18.37
CA ASP A 181 -3.62 -24.42 -18.20
C ASP A 181 -5.06 -24.08 -17.77
N MET A 182 -5.29 -22.83 -17.32
CA MET A 182 -6.60 -22.39 -16.83
C MET A 182 -7.53 -21.85 -17.93
N GLN A 183 -7.33 -22.33 -19.17
CA GLN A 183 -8.22 -22.00 -20.28
C GLN A 183 -9.66 -22.49 -20.02
N ASP A 184 -10.65 -21.60 -20.25
CA ASP A 184 -12.09 -21.85 -20.07
C ASP A 184 -12.51 -22.23 -18.64
N THR A 185 -11.74 -21.79 -17.61
CA THR A 185 -12.04 -22.02 -16.20
C THR A 185 -12.79 -20.86 -15.55
N ALA A 186 -13.46 -21.12 -14.42
CA ALA A 186 -14.07 -20.12 -13.55
C ALA A 186 -13.07 -19.68 -12.47
N ILE A 187 -12.83 -18.38 -12.34
CA ILE A 187 -11.86 -17.82 -11.40
C ILE A 187 -12.54 -16.88 -10.40
N CYS A 188 -12.50 -17.24 -9.12
CA CYS A 188 -12.95 -16.40 -8.01
C CYS A 188 -12.00 -15.22 -7.82
N VAL A 189 -12.55 -14.02 -7.68
CA VAL A 189 -11.81 -12.79 -7.45
C VAL A 189 -12.61 -11.81 -6.60
N LEU A 190 -11.93 -10.99 -5.79
CA LEU A 190 -12.57 -9.97 -4.98
C LEU A 190 -12.73 -8.67 -5.79
N SER A 191 -13.94 -8.13 -5.87
CA SER A 191 -14.26 -6.89 -6.57
C SER A 191 -13.55 -5.67 -5.96
N GLY A 192 -13.23 -4.66 -6.79
CA GLY A 192 -12.59 -3.42 -6.35
C GLY A 192 -11.11 -3.59 -5.97
N THR A 193 -10.47 -4.63 -6.48
CA THR A 193 -9.06 -4.94 -6.18
C THR A 193 -8.14 -4.74 -7.38
N THR A 194 -6.84 -4.56 -7.11
CA THR A 194 -5.79 -4.65 -8.13
C THR A 194 -5.76 -6.02 -8.77
N THR A 195 -6.05 -7.06 -7.97
CA THR A 195 -6.00 -8.45 -8.43
C THR A 195 -7.10 -8.79 -9.44
N GLU A 196 -8.27 -8.16 -9.35
CA GLU A 196 -9.31 -8.23 -10.39
C GLU A 196 -8.82 -7.60 -11.72
N LEU A 197 -8.22 -6.42 -11.65
CA LEU A 197 -7.70 -5.72 -12.84
C LEU A 197 -6.51 -6.45 -13.47
N ASN A 198 -5.60 -6.98 -12.64
CA ASN A 198 -4.43 -7.72 -13.10
C ASN A 198 -4.85 -9.06 -13.75
N LEU A 199 -5.86 -9.75 -13.18
CA LEU A 199 -6.42 -10.97 -13.78
C LEU A 199 -6.88 -10.70 -15.22
N ALA A 200 -7.71 -9.67 -15.40
CA ALA A 200 -8.19 -9.29 -16.72
C ALA A 200 -7.06 -8.94 -17.69
N THR A 201 -6.04 -8.23 -17.20
CA THR A 201 -4.88 -7.82 -18.00
C THR A 201 -4.02 -9.02 -18.40
N ARG A 202 -3.69 -9.91 -17.43
CA ARG A 202 -2.78 -11.05 -17.65
C ARG A 202 -3.40 -12.10 -18.57
N PHE A 203 -4.67 -12.43 -18.33
CA PHE A 203 -5.40 -13.41 -19.15
C PHE A 203 -5.70 -12.87 -20.54
N GLY A 204 -6.09 -11.59 -20.64
CA GLY A 204 -6.27 -10.94 -21.94
C GLY A 204 -4.99 -10.85 -22.78
N ALA A 205 -3.84 -10.57 -22.16
CA ALA A 205 -2.55 -10.56 -22.87
C ALA A 205 -2.07 -11.96 -23.28
N GLY A 206 -2.50 -13.00 -22.57
CA GLY A 206 -2.19 -14.40 -22.87
C GLY A 206 -3.18 -15.08 -23.81
N ASP A 207 -4.24 -14.37 -24.26
CA ASP A 207 -5.38 -14.95 -24.99
C ASP A 207 -6.03 -16.15 -24.25
N ILE A 208 -6.00 -16.14 -22.91
CA ILE A 208 -6.58 -17.19 -22.06
C ILE A 208 -8.03 -16.82 -21.77
N ALA A 209 -8.98 -17.57 -22.32
CA ALA A 209 -10.39 -17.37 -21.99
C ALA A 209 -10.69 -17.91 -20.59
N TYR A 210 -11.46 -17.18 -19.82
CA TYR A 210 -11.88 -17.54 -18.46
C TYR A 210 -13.23 -16.89 -18.11
N GLU A 211 -13.88 -17.35 -17.05
CA GLU A 211 -15.08 -16.74 -16.50
C GLU A 211 -14.71 -16.11 -15.12
N PRO A 212 -14.68 -14.78 -15.00
CA PRO A 212 -14.49 -14.15 -13.70
C PRO A 212 -15.74 -14.32 -12.83
N VAL A 213 -15.54 -14.74 -11.58
CA VAL A 213 -16.59 -14.88 -10.57
C VAL A 213 -16.29 -13.90 -9.44
N PRO A 214 -16.80 -12.65 -9.54
CA PRO A 214 -16.51 -11.60 -8.57
C PRO A 214 -17.32 -11.76 -7.28
N PHE A 215 -16.72 -11.39 -6.15
CA PHE A 215 -17.32 -11.34 -4.81
C PHE A 215 -17.04 -10.00 -4.15
N GLU A 216 -17.92 -9.57 -3.23
CA GLU A 216 -17.76 -8.31 -2.50
C GLU A 216 -16.90 -8.48 -1.24
N ASP A 217 -16.88 -9.69 -0.63
CA ASP A 217 -16.14 -9.99 0.60
C ASP A 217 -15.42 -11.35 0.53
N ASN A 218 -14.41 -11.50 1.41
CA ASN A 218 -13.57 -12.68 1.44
C ASN A 218 -14.30 -13.93 1.96
N GLU A 219 -15.26 -13.77 2.88
CA GLU A 219 -15.98 -14.89 3.47
C GLU A 219 -16.86 -15.61 2.42
N THR A 220 -17.67 -14.84 1.67
CA THR A 220 -18.51 -15.39 0.60
C THR A 220 -17.69 -15.96 -0.55
N LEU A 221 -16.52 -15.35 -0.87
CA LEU A 221 -15.59 -15.86 -1.87
C LEU A 221 -15.02 -17.21 -1.40
N GLN A 222 -14.53 -17.30 -0.17
CA GLN A 222 -13.99 -18.54 0.39
C GLN A 222 -15.03 -19.66 0.36
N GLN A 223 -16.26 -19.39 0.84
CA GLN A 223 -17.36 -20.36 0.80
C GLN A 223 -17.67 -20.83 -0.63
N ALA A 224 -17.62 -19.94 -1.61
CA ALA A 224 -17.84 -20.31 -3.01
C ALA A 224 -16.72 -21.20 -3.56
N PHE A 225 -15.47 -20.91 -3.19
CA PHE A 225 -14.32 -21.73 -3.57
C PHE A 225 -14.34 -23.10 -2.88
N GLU A 226 -14.70 -23.16 -1.60
CA GLU A 226 -14.92 -24.43 -0.87
C GLU A 226 -15.99 -25.30 -1.54
N GLN A 227 -17.04 -24.70 -2.07
CA GLN A 227 -18.14 -25.36 -2.78
C GLN A 227 -17.81 -25.68 -4.26
N GLU A 228 -16.56 -25.52 -4.69
CA GLU A 228 -16.09 -25.79 -6.06
C GLU A 228 -16.83 -24.97 -7.13
N ARG A 229 -17.28 -23.74 -6.80
CA ARG A 229 -17.90 -22.84 -7.78
C ARG A 229 -16.87 -22.18 -8.69
N CYS A 230 -15.59 -22.20 -8.31
CA CYS A 230 -14.48 -21.71 -9.07
C CYS A 230 -13.38 -22.77 -9.13
N ASP A 231 -12.70 -22.82 -10.26
CA ASP A 231 -11.54 -23.71 -10.47
C ASP A 231 -10.26 -23.11 -9.87
N GLY A 232 -10.19 -21.78 -9.80
CA GLY A 232 -9.11 -21.04 -9.19
C GLY A 232 -9.58 -19.85 -8.36
N TRP A 233 -8.74 -19.43 -7.41
CA TRP A 233 -8.89 -18.19 -6.66
C TRP A 233 -7.62 -17.36 -6.81
N THR A 234 -7.76 -16.12 -7.31
CA THR A 234 -6.63 -15.22 -7.46
C THR A 234 -6.69 -14.08 -6.43
N SER A 235 -5.56 -13.84 -5.78
CA SER A 235 -5.32 -12.74 -4.84
C SER A 235 -3.81 -12.54 -4.64
N ASP A 236 -3.43 -11.67 -3.71
CA ASP A 236 -2.07 -11.58 -3.19
C ASP A 236 -1.60 -12.94 -2.68
N LYS A 237 -0.37 -13.36 -2.98
CA LYS A 237 0.15 -14.67 -2.57
C LYS A 237 0.14 -14.86 -1.06
N SER A 238 0.40 -13.79 -0.32
CA SER A 238 0.33 -13.83 1.14
C SER A 238 -1.09 -14.09 1.66
N GLN A 239 -2.11 -13.44 1.08
CA GLN A 239 -3.50 -13.71 1.39
C GLN A 239 -3.88 -15.15 1.05
N LEU A 240 -3.48 -15.65 -0.13
CA LEU A 240 -3.72 -17.05 -0.52
C LEU A 240 -3.05 -18.04 0.44
N ALA A 241 -1.84 -17.74 0.92
CA ALA A 241 -1.16 -18.55 1.93
C ALA A 241 -1.93 -18.56 3.26
N GLY A 242 -2.44 -17.39 3.68
CA GLY A 242 -3.29 -17.27 4.87
C GLY A 242 -4.55 -18.12 4.77
N VAL A 243 -5.30 -18.00 3.68
CA VAL A 243 -6.51 -18.80 3.42
C VAL A 243 -6.18 -20.29 3.40
N ARG A 244 -5.10 -20.67 2.69
CA ARG A 244 -4.65 -22.06 2.63
C ARG A 244 -4.34 -22.64 4.02
N SER A 245 -3.70 -21.86 4.89
CA SER A 245 -3.33 -22.31 6.25
C SER A 245 -4.55 -22.63 7.12
N ALA A 246 -5.65 -21.92 6.90
CA ALA A 246 -6.91 -22.06 7.65
C ALA A 246 -8.00 -22.87 6.90
N PHE A 247 -7.63 -23.50 5.77
CA PHE A 247 -8.62 -24.19 4.93
C PHE A 247 -9.22 -25.41 5.67
N PRO A 248 -10.55 -25.62 5.62
CA PRO A 248 -11.22 -26.69 6.41
C PRO A 248 -10.71 -28.11 6.13
N ASP A 249 -10.35 -28.41 4.87
CA ASP A 249 -9.81 -29.71 4.47
C ASP A 249 -8.29 -29.84 4.70
N GLY A 250 -7.69 -28.82 5.32
CA GLY A 250 -6.26 -28.71 5.59
C GLY A 250 -5.47 -28.04 4.46
N PRO A 251 -4.26 -27.52 4.77
CA PRO A 251 -3.46 -26.74 3.83
C PRO A 251 -3.00 -27.53 2.60
N ASP A 252 -2.90 -28.86 2.72
CA ASP A 252 -2.47 -29.76 1.63
C ASP A 252 -3.57 -29.99 0.57
N ALA A 253 -4.81 -29.57 0.84
CA ALA A 253 -5.90 -29.62 -0.12
C ALA A 253 -5.78 -28.56 -1.22
N LEU A 254 -4.96 -27.55 -1.01
CA LEU A 254 -4.75 -26.42 -1.92
C LEU A 254 -3.27 -26.24 -2.27
N ARG A 255 -3.01 -25.71 -3.45
CA ARG A 255 -1.68 -25.23 -3.84
C ARG A 255 -1.77 -23.87 -4.51
N ILE A 256 -0.74 -23.06 -4.34
CA ILE A 256 -0.56 -21.79 -5.01
C ILE A 256 0.42 -22.05 -6.16
N LEU A 257 0.06 -21.63 -7.38
CA LEU A 257 0.93 -21.76 -8.55
C LEU A 257 2.20 -20.92 -8.38
N ASP A 258 3.32 -21.37 -8.94
CA ASP A 258 4.62 -20.69 -8.80
C ASP A 258 4.64 -19.28 -9.39
N GLU A 259 3.84 -19.07 -10.43
CA GLU A 259 3.79 -17.78 -11.14
C GLU A 259 3.34 -16.64 -10.24
N THR A 260 4.06 -15.53 -10.35
CA THR A 260 3.68 -14.23 -9.77
C THR A 260 3.48 -13.26 -10.93
N PHE A 261 2.29 -12.70 -11.08
CA PHE A 261 1.95 -11.92 -12.27
C PHE A 261 1.62 -10.45 -12.02
N SER A 262 1.92 -9.96 -10.82
CA SER A 262 1.91 -8.53 -10.50
C SER A 262 2.95 -8.16 -9.42
N LYS A 263 3.03 -6.87 -9.11
CA LYS A 263 3.70 -6.33 -7.94
C LYS A 263 2.65 -5.67 -7.06
N GLU A 264 2.60 -6.09 -5.80
CA GLU A 264 1.63 -5.59 -4.83
C GLU A 264 2.38 -5.04 -3.59
N PRO A 265 2.93 -3.79 -3.66
CA PRO A 265 3.48 -3.14 -2.47
C PRO A 265 2.34 -2.69 -1.57
N LEU A 266 2.17 -3.34 -0.44
CA LEU A 266 1.10 -3.08 0.53
C LEU A 266 1.58 -2.09 1.59
N GLY A 267 0.71 -1.21 2.05
CA GLY A 267 1.04 -0.29 3.12
C GLY A 267 -0.14 0.52 3.62
N PRO A 268 0.01 1.18 4.77
CA PRO A 268 -0.98 2.11 5.30
C PRO A 268 -1.21 3.28 4.35
N ALA A 269 -2.47 3.74 4.29
CA ALA A 269 -2.85 4.92 3.53
C ALA A 269 -3.65 5.89 4.40
N VAL A 270 -3.35 7.17 4.26
CA VAL A 270 -4.07 8.28 4.90
C VAL A 270 -4.74 9.15 3.83
N ARG A 271 -5.66 10.04 4.24
CA ARG A 271 -6.21 11.03 3.31
C ARG A 271 -5.13 11.99 2.82
N GLN A 272 -5.23 12.36 1.56
CA GLN A 272 -4.39 13.43 1.01
C GLN A 272 -4.70 14.78 1.66
N GLY A 273 -3.67 15.65 1.71
CA GLY A 273 -3.81 17.03 2.16
C GLY A 273 -3.59 17.24 3.67
N ASP A 274 -3.19 16.22 4.40
CA ASP A 274 -2.81 16.30 5.82
C ASP A 274 -1.37 15.80 6.01
N PRO A 275 -0.36 16.62 5.67
CA PRO A 275 1.04 16.20 5.73
C PRO A 275 1.51 15.86 7.14
N GLN A 276 0.97 16.50 8.18
CA GLN A 276 1.35 16.21 9.56
C GLN A 276 0.86 14.82 9.99
N TRP A 277 -0.35 14.45 9.61
CA TRP A 277 -0.88 13.12 9.87
C TRP A 277 -0.11 12.05 9.08
N PHE A 278 0.17 12.34 7.80
CA PHE A 278 1.01 11.47 6.97
C PHE A 278 2.38 11.23 7.60
N ASP A 279 3.07 12.28 8.04
CA ASP A 279 4.39 12.18 8.65
C ASP A 279 4.34 11.36 9.95
N ALA A 280 3.35 11.60 10.82
CA ALA A 280 3.18 10.86 12.06
C ALA A 280 2.98 9.36 11.81
N VAL A 281 2.07 8.98 10.89
CA VAL A 281 1.82 7.57 10.54
C VAL A 281 3.04 6.94 9.85
N ASN A 282 3.66 7.66 8.92
CA ASN A 282 4.84 7.16 8.20
C ASN A 282 6.03 6.89 9.13
N TRP A 283 6.31 7.80 10.07
CA TRP A 283 7.40 7.61 11.02
C TRP A 283 7.08 6.56 12.08
N ALA A 284 5.81 6.34 12.42
CA ALA A 284 5.42 5.22 13.26
C ALA A 284 5.74 3.86 12.59
N VAL A 285 5.46 3.73 11.28
CA VAL A 285 5.83 2.53 10.50
C VAL A 285 7.35 2.38 10.42
N ILE A 286 8.07 3.47 10.08
CA ILE A 286 9.54 3.47 9.97
C ILE A 286 10.21 3.07 11.29
N ALA A 287 9.62 3.44 12.44
CA ALA A 287 10.14 3.08 13.76
C ALA A 287 10.36 1.56 13.91
N THR A 288 9.42 0.75 13.42
CA THR A 288 9.54 -0.72 13.51
C THR A 288 10.69 -1.27 12.69
N ILE A 289 10.89 -0.73 11.47
CA ILE A 289 11.96 -1.13 10.55
C ILE A 289 13.33 -0.66 11.07
N GLN A 290 13.39 0.56 11.60
CA GLN A 290 14.61 1.12 12.16
C GLN A 290 15.06 0.37 13.43
N ALA A 291 14.10 -0.06 14.26
CA ALA A 291 14.38 -0.88 15.43
C ALA A 291 15.02 -2.23 15.03
N GLU A 292 14.49 -2.89 13.99
CA GLU A 292 15.09 -4.12 13.46
C GLU A 292 16.51 -3.87 12.96
N GLU A 293 16.76 -2.78 12.22
CA GLU A 293 18.10 -2.43 11.73
C GLU A 293 19.11 -2.20 12.88
N TYR A 294 18.65 -1.63 13.99
CA TYR A 294 19.47 -1.44 15.19
C TYR A 294 19.58 -2.72 16.04
N GLY A 295 18.87 -3.78 15.71
CA GLY A 295 18.81 -5.01 16.52
C GLY A 295 18.09 -4.80 17.86
N ILE A 296 17.20 -3.82 17.93
CA ILE A 296 16.39 -3.50 19.11
C ILE A 296 15.08 -4.25 19.02
N THR A 297 14.75 -5.04 20.03
CA THR A 297 13.51 -5.79 20.18
C THR A 297 12.75 -5.38 21.43
N SER A 298 11.49 -5.77 21.55
CA SER A 298 10.72 -5.57 22.78
C SER A 298 11.38 -6.22 24.02
N GLU A 299 12.13 -7.31 23.83
CA GLU A 299 12.80 -8.06 24.91
C GLU A 299 14.10 -7.42 25.36
N ASN A 300 14.90 -6.81 24.44
CA ASN A 300 16.22 -6.27 24.75
C ASN A 300 16.27 -4.74 24.87
N LEU A 301 15.15 -4.05 24.69
CA LEU A 301 15.05 -2.58 24.67
C LEU A 301 15.71 -1.92 25.89
N ALA A 302 15.55 -2.54 27.06
CA ALA A 302 16.14 -2.03 28.31
C ALA A 302 17.68 -2.00 28.30
N ASP A 303 18.36 -2.81 27.47
CA ASP A 303 19.80 -2.81 27.34
C ASP A 303 20.33 -1.51 26.70
N PHE A 304 19.45 -0.75 26.03
CA PHE A 304 19.75 0.50 25.35
C PHE A 304 19.38 1.76 26.16
N ASP A 305 18.92 1.63 27.40
CA ASP A 305 18.51 2.75 28.26
C ASP A 305 19.61 3.80 28.50
N ASN A 306 20.87 3.43 28.40
CA ASN A 306 22.00 4.32 28.54
C ASN A 306 23.06 3.99 27.48
N THR A 307 22.63 3.94 26.23
CA THR A 307 23.53 3.61 25.11
C THR A 307 24.54 4.75 24.86
N ASP A 308 25.82 4.39 24.62
CA ASP A 308 26.85 5.34 24.19
C ASP A 308 26.74 5.72 22.70
N ASP A 309 25.81 5.09 21.94
CA ASP A 309 25.55 5.41 20.54
C ASP A 309 24.60 6.62 20.44
N PRO A 310 25.09 7.76 19.95
CA PRO A 310 24.28 9.00 19.93
C PRO A 310 23.12 8.95 18.93
N GLU A 311 23.16 8.05 17.93
CA GLU A 311 22.07 7.87 16.96
C GLU A 311 20.94 7.08 17.61
N ILE A 312 21.26 5.99 18.29
CA ILE A 312 20.28 5.17 19.02
C ILE A 312 19.71 5.95 20.21
N ALA A 313 20.55 6.66 20.99
CA ALA A 313 20.08 7.49 22.08
C ALA A 313 19.05 8.54 21.62
N ARG A 314 19.33 9.23 20.50
CA ARG A 314 18.41 10.19 19.89
C ARG A 314 17.12 9.53 19.45
N TRP A 315 17.23 8.37 18.79
CA TRP A 315 16.07 7.62 18.29
C TRP A 315 15.18 7.13 19.43
N LEU A 316 15.74 6.79 20.58
CA LEU A 316 15.01 6.40 21.80
C LEU A 316 14.46 7.60 22.61
N GLY A 317 14.66 8.84 22.16
CA GLY A 317 14.21 10.03 22.87
C GLY A 317 15.01 10.31 24.15
N GLN A 318 16.27 9.84 24.24
CA GLN A 318 17.13 10.10 25.40
C GLN A 318 17.72 11.50 25.33
N GLU A 319 18.04 12.06 26.51
CA GLU A 319 18.73 13.35 26.61
C GLU A 319 20.15 13.25 25.99
N SER A 320 20.53 14.27 25.23
CA SER A 320 21.88 14.40 24.69
C SER A 320 22.88 14.60 25.85
N GLU A 321 23.96 13.85 25.87
CA GLU A 321 25.03 14.05 26.87
C GLU A 321 25.75 15.42 26.72
N GLU A 322 25.69 16.03 25.53
CA GLU A 322 26.38 17.29 25.25
C GLU A 322 25.67 18.50 25.86
N ASP A 323 24.36 18.58 25.79
CA ASP A 323 23.57 19.75 26.16
C ASP A 323 22.32 19.45 27.00
N GLY A 324 22.02 18.18 27.28
CA GLY A 324 20.86 17.74 28.07
C GLY A 324 19.52 17.97 27.36
N THR A 325 19.54 18.13 26.04
CA THR A 325 18.29 18.30 25.25
C THR A 325 17.80 16.96 24.70
N VAL A 326 16.50 16.82 24.56
CA VAL A 326 15.85 15.73 23.83
C VAL A 326 15.55 16.18 22.41
N PHE A 327 15.88 15.34 21.45
CA PHE A 327 15.61 15.63 20.04
C PHE A 327 14.12 15.49 19.73
N ASP A 328 13.52 16.58 19.22
CA ASP A 328 12.16 16.61 18.71
C ASP A 328 12.19 16.90 17.20
N PRO A 329 11.80 15.94 16.34
CA PRO A 329 11.75 16.14 14.90
C PRO A 329 10.55 16.97 14.41
N GLY A 330 9.66 17.40 15.32
CA GLY A 330 8.49 18.19 14.98
C GLY A 330 7.35 17.41 14.34
N LEU A 331 7.26 16.12 14.59
CA LEU A 331 6.19 15.25 14.06
C LEU A 331 4.86 15.41 14.80
N GLY A 332 4.85 16.08 15.95
CA GLY A 332 3.69 16.15 16.83
C GLY A 332 3.44 14.87 17.63
N LEU A 333 4.48 14.04 17.75
CA LEU A 333 4.54 12.83 18.58
C LEU A 333 5.43 13.10 19.80
N GLU A 334 5.28 12.30 20.85
CA GLU A 334 6.21 12.36 21.98
C GLU A 334 7.64 11.98 21.50
N PRO A 335 8.69 12.61 22.04
CA PRO A 335 10.07 12.35 21.57
C PRO A 335 10.54 10.91 21.69
N ASP A 336 9.96 10.12 22.58
CA ASP A 336 10.24 8.71 22.83
C ASP A 336 9.24 7.74 22.17
N PHE A 337 8.46 8.22 21.19
CA PHE A 337 7.45 7.38 20.53
C PHE A 337 8.04 6.11 19.91
N ASN A 338 9.26 6.16 19.37
CA ASN A 338 9.94 5.00 18.82
C ASN A 338 10.14 3.91 19.90
N ARG A 339 10.59 4.32 21.10
CA ARG A 339 10.70 3.45 22.25
C ARG A 339 9.36 2.82 22.60
N THR A 340 8.32 3.66 22.70
CA THR A 340 6.95 3.24 23.04
C THR A 340 6.42 2.20 22.05
N VAL A 341 6.63 2.40 20.76
CA VAL A 341 6.26 1.44 19.69
C VAL A 341 6.93 0.09 19.92
N VAL A 342 8.26 0.07 20.11
CA VAL A 342 8.99 -1.20 20.27
C VAL A 342 8.63 -1.89 21.58
N GLU A 343 8.51 -1.15 22.67
CA GLU A 343 8.17 -1.71 23.99
C GLU A 343 6.81 -2.39 23.98
N GLN A 344 5.83 -1.81 23.30
CA GLN A 344 4.43 -2.24 23.39
C GLN A 344 3.99 -3.15 22.24
N VAL A 345 4.60 -3.01 21.06
CA VAL A 345 4.20 -3.79 19.87
C VAL A 345 5.35 -4.65 19.34
N GLY A 346 6.58 -4.15 19.39
CA GLY A 346 7.77 -4.81 18.87
C GLY A 346 8.33 -4.14 17.62
N ASN A 347 9.47 -4.66 17.14
CA ASN A 347 10.05 -4.26 15.87
C ASN A 347 9.38 -4.98 14.68
N TYR A 348 9.79 -4.67 13.44
CA TYR A 348 9.21 -5.26 12.23
C TYR A 348 9.38 -6.78 12.18
N GLU A 349 10.56 -7.32 12.56
CA GLU A 349 10.82 -8.75 12.60
C GLU A 349 9.85 -9.46 13.57
N GLU A 350 9.65 -8.92 14.78
CA GLU A 350 8.75 -9.48 15.78
C GLU A 350 7.29 -9.50 15.27
N ILE A 351 6.86 -8.43 14.56
CA ILE A 351 5.53 -8.35 13.94
C ILE A 351 5.41 -9.38 12.81
N TYR A 352 6.44 -9.53 11.98
CA TYR A 352 6.47 -10.50 10.88
C TYR A 352 6.43 -11.94 11.40
N GLU A 353 7.31 -12.28 12.34
CA GLU A 353 7.42 -13.63 12.91
C GLU A 353 6.13 -14.07 13.61
N ARG A 354 5.45 -13.16 14.26
CA ARG A 354 4.19 -13.42 14.95
C ARG A 354 3.02 -13.70 13.99
N ASN A 355 2.96 -13.01 12.85
CA ASN A 355 1.77 -13.00 11.98
C ASN A 355 1.97 -13.72 10.64
N ILE A 356 3.14 -13.61 10.02
CA ILE A 356 3.39 -14.01 8.64
C ILE A 356 4.21 -15.30 8.56
N ALA A 357 5.24 -15.45 9.36
CA ALA A 357 6.07 -16.65 9.36
C ALA A 357 5.26 -17.95 9.58
N PRO A 358 4.21 -17.97 10.42
CA PRO A 358 3.36 -19.16 10.58
C PRO A 358 2.65 -19.60 9.30
N LEU A 359 2.49 -18.73 8.31
CA LEU A 359 1.92 -19.03 6.98
C LEU A 359 2.91 -19.76 6.06
N GLY A 360 4.18 -19.92 6.50
CA GLY A 360 5.26 -20.54 5.73
C GLY A 360 5.82 -19.63 4.66
N LEU A 361 5.69 -18.31 4.81
CA LEU A 361 6.26 -17.31 3.92
C LEU A 361 7.65 -16.89 4.43
N GLU A 362 8.62 -16.88 3.51
CA GLU A 362 9.96 -16.34 3.75
C GLU A 362 9.95 -14.81 3.67
N ARG A 363 10.93 -14.17 4.31
CA ARG A 363 11.06 -12.71 4.32
C ARG A 363 11.28 -12.13 2.91
N ASP A 364 12.20 -12.70 2.13
CA ASP A 364 12.54 -12.28 0.76
C ASP A 364 12.64 -10.75 0.61
N ALA A 365 11.76 -10.13 -0.20
CA ALA A 365 11.69 -8.69 -0.37
C ALA A 365 11.35 -7.93 0.94
N ASN A 366 10.76 -8.61 1.91
CA ASN A 366 10.37 -8.07 3.21
C ASN A 366 11.50 -8.15 4.26
N ALA A 367 12.70 -8.53 3.87
CA ALA A 367 13.90 -8.42 4.71
C ALA A 367 14.48 -7.00 4.64
N LEU A 368 15.37 -6.67 5.60
CA LEU A 368 16.15 -5.45 5.54
C LEU A 368 17.04 -5.40 4.29
N TYR A 369 17.36 -4.20 3.83
CA TYR A 369 18.28 -4.00 2.69
C TYR A 369 19.66 -4.61 2.92
N THR A 370 20.11 -4.69 4.18
CA THR A 370 21.35 -5.35 4.59
C THR A 370 21.35 -6.84 4.31
N ASP A 371 20.17 -7.45 4.35
CA ASP A 371 19.95 -8.88 4.13
C ASP A 371 19.41 -9.19 2.72
N GLY A 372 19.44 -8.18 1.85
CA GLY A 372 19.05 -8.29 0.44
C GLY A 372 17.57 -8.01 0.15
N GLY A 373 16.80 -7.59 1.14
CA GLY A 373 15.40 -7.17 1.00
C GLY A 373 15.23 -5.71 0.56
N GLN A 374 14.04 -5.19 0.71
CA GLN A 374 13.67 -3.84 0.29
C GLN A 374 13.30 -2.90 1.46
N LEU A 375 13.34 -3.37 2.70
CA LEU A 375 13.11 -2.51 3.85
C LEU A 375 14.33 -1.63 4.09
N TYR A 376 14.14 -0.33 3.94
CA TYR A 376 15.21 0.68 4.03
C TYR A 376 14.68 1.89 4.80
N PRO A 377 14.92 1.96 6.13
CA PRO A 377 14.48 3.11 6.91
C PRO A 377 15.39 4.32 6.65
N PRO A 378 14.83 5.53 6.51
CA PRO A 378 15.62 6.75 6.42
C PRO A 378 16.22 7.13 7.79
N PRO A 379 17.38 7.84 7.81
CA PRO A 379 18.01 8.25 9.06
C PRO A 379 17.14 9.16 9.92
N TYR A 380 17.04 8.88 11.21
CA TYR A 380 16.33 9.69 12.20
C TYR A 380 17.19 10.82 12.73
N ARG A 381 17.12 12.01 12.08
CA ARG A 381 17.91 13.19 12.44
C ARG A 381 17.36 14.49 11.83
#